data_19793c1f56264c4709892d11e8471708
#
_entry.id   19793c1f56264c4709892d11e8471708
#
_cell.length_a   1.000
_cell.length_b   1.000
_cell.length_c   1.000
_cell.angle_alpha   90.00
_cell.angle_beta   90.00
_cell.angle_gamma   90.00
#
_symmetry.space_group_name_H-M   'P 1'
#
loop_
_entity.id
_entity.type
_entity.pdbx_description
1 polymer ?
#
loop_
_entity_poly.entity_id
_entity_poly.type
_entity_poly.pdbx_seq_one_letter_code
_entity_poly.pdbx_strand_id
1 'polypeptide(L)'
;SKEFDYGNDGPNGPAMYFDAETYGRDTLVPRCDFTRGKTGVNEAAIDSFPISEEAREQLKRFFAMRTNILEGKSSDAVEQYVTHTPYYDFLREHGGLGEEALQIFDNANHGNWGLETRSLSVAECVYEGMPGLNLLGEDVIGEDWEYKPAMWPDGNASLARLQVQSLIPAVAPDANADNIALAKFDYSQLDTAGAPIRLRLNSTVINMTNVDDGVVATYIRKGETARVKAKHGVFACYHSIIPHLCPDMPEAQRTAQKYQVKIPLLLTNVLIRTSEPMDKLGITGASCPGRMHSSIFMFKGLNTGGFEHRAADTGPVALTFWGSISPPRNVVDLKSQLRASREIMLNLSFEDYEREVRTVLDGMLGPAGFDVQRDILAITVNRWPHGYAYEYMNLWDAEFPEGAAPHELARKPFGNIAVANADAGASAYTHVAIDEAFRAVGELP
;
A
#
# COMPACT_ATOMS: atom_id res chain seq x y z
N SER A 1 0.84 -21.17 -9.58
CA SER A 1 1.48 -19.86 -9.66
C SER A 1 2.79 -19.99 -10.41
N LYS A 2 2.94 -19.28 -11.51
CA LYS A 2 4.22 -19.20 -12.22
C LYS A 2 5.05 -18.12 -11.53
N GLU A 3 6.36 -18.33 -11.43
CA GLU A 3 7.28 -17.33 -10.89
C GLU A 3 7.15 -16.02 -11.67
N PHE A 4 7.23 -14.91 -10.93
CA PHE A 4 7.18 -13.57 -11.48
C PHE A 4 8.53 -13.21 -12.07
N ASP A 5 8.56 -12.96 -13.37
CA ASP A 5 9.72 -12.35 -14.04
C ASP A 5 9.40 -10.86 -14.31
N TYR A 6 10.00 -9.99 -13.52
CA TYR A 6 9.92 -8.53 -13.72
C TYR A 6 10.89 -8.01 -14.78
N GLY A 7 11.64 -8.92 -15.45
CA GLY A 7 12.61 -8.56 -16.47
C GLY A 7 13.82 -7.79 -15.95
N ASN A 8 14.09 -7.89 -14.65
CA ASN A 8 15.22 -7.22 -14.00
C ASN A 8 16.42 -8.15 -13.80
N ASP A 9 16.49 -9.26 -14.55
CA ASP A 9 17.63 -10.18 -14.54
C ASP A 9 18.85 -9.49 -15.15
N GLY A 10 19.78 -9.08 -14.33
CA GLY A 10 20.96 -8.39 -14.81
C GLY A 10 21.84 -7.82 -13.70
N PRO A 11 22.94 -7.15 -14.07
CA PRO A 11 23.89 -6.58 -13.10
C PRO A 11 23.36 -5.31 -12.38
N ASN A 12 22.22 -4.78 -12.81
CA ASN A 12 21.57 -3.61 -12.21
C ASN A 12 20.96 -3.97 -10.87
N GLY A 13 20.96 -3.01 -9.93
CA GLY A 13 20.44 -3.21 -8.58
C GLY A 13 19.64 -2.01 -8.07
N PRO A 14 19.14 -2.09 -6.84
CA PRO A 14 18.51 -0.94 -6.19
C PRO A 14 19.51 0.17 -5.93
N ALA A 15 19.01 1.39 -5.72
CA ALA A 15 19.80 2.55 -5.38
C ALA A 15 19.14 3.36 -4.27
N MET A 16 19.87 4.31 -3.70
CA MET A 16 19.30 5.41 -2.93
C MET A 16 19.54 6.72 -3.69
N TYR A 17 18.51 7.54 -3.75
CA TYR A 17 18.58 8.88 -4.33
C TYR A 17 18.24 9.93 -3.27
N PHE A 18 19.20 10.79 -3.00
CA PHE A 18 19.09 11.94 -2.12
C PHE A 18 18.96 13.19 -2.98
N ASP A 19 17.86 13.93 -2.81
CA ASP A 19 17.58 15.12 -3.60
C ASP A 19 18.23 16.38 -3.03
N ALA A 20 18.46 17.38 -3.92
CA ALA A 20 19.12 18.62 -3.55
C ALA A 20 18.30 19.50 -2.60
N GLU A 21 16.96 19.41 -2.63
CA GLU A 21 16.09 20.22 -1.76
C GLU A 21 16.20 19.77 -0.30
N THR A 22 16.24 18.45 -0.06
CA THR A 22 16.31 17.87 1.28
C THR A 22 17.75 17.79 1.80
N TYR A 23 18.71 17.44 0.92
CA TYR A 23 20.09 17.08 1.30
C TYR A 23 21.16 18.04 0.76
N GLY A 24 20.76 19.15 0.12
CA GLY A 24 21.67 20.19 -0.38
C GLY A 24 22.32 19.88 -1.73
N ARG A 25 22.29 18.62 -2.18
CA ARG A 25 22.78 18.21 -3.50
C ARG A 25 22.13 16.90 -3.95
N ASP A 26 21.91 16.77 -5.25
CA ASP A 26 21.49 15.49 -5.84
C ASP A 26 22.61 14.46 -5.72
N THR A 27 22.30 13.30 -5.17
CA THR A 27 23.27 12.22 -4.99
C THR A 27 22.59 10.88 -5.21
N LEU A 28 23.00 10.16 -6.24
CA LEU A 28 22.58 8.79 -6.48
C LEU A 28 23.66 7.83 -5.96
N VAL A 29 23.26 6.88 -5.14
CA VAL A 29 24.15 5.83 -4.58
C VAL A 29 23.68 4.48 -5.10
N PRO A 30 24.27 3.94 -6.18
CA PRO A 30 23.88 2.66 -6.74
C PRO A 30 24.23 1.48 -5.83
N ARG A 31 23.49 0.36 -5.98
CA ARG A 31 23.68 -0.87 -5.20
C ARG A 31 23.60 -0.62 -3.69
N CYS A 32 22.74 0.27 -3.31
CA CYS A 32 22.44 0.62 -1.94
C CYS A 32 20.95 0.64 -1.75
N ASP A 33 20.46 -0.22 -0.87
CA ASP A 33 19.10 -0.20 -0.37
C ASP A 33 19.10 -0.88 0.99
N PHE A 34 18.97 -0.12 2.05
CA PHE A 34 18.87 -0.67 3.39
C PHE A 34 17.45 -0.64 3.95
N THR A 35 16.49 -0.22 3.15
CA THR A 35 15.08 -0.25 3.55
C THR A 35 14.48 -1.66 3.47
N ARG A 36 15.21 -2.63 2.91
CA ARG A 36 14.80 -4.04 2.80
C ARG A 36 15.78 -5.01 3.51
N GLY A 37 16.44 -4.59 4.53
CA GLY A 37 17.01 -5.28 5.69
C GLY A 37 17.95 -6.48 5.53
N LYS A 38 18.01 -7.18 4.41
CA LYS A 38 18.78 -8.44 4.30
C LYS A 38 20.17 -8.30 3.68
N THR A 39 20.48 -7.21 3.02
CA THR A 39 21.80 -6.97 2.44
C THR A 39 22.54 -5.95 3.28
N GLY A 40 23.64 -6.39 3.88
CA GLY A 40 24.51 -5.49 4.63
C GLY A 40 24.87 -4.27 3.80
N VAL A 41 24.63 -3.09 4.33
CA VAL A 41 25.02 -1.84 3.68
C VAL A 41 26.53 -1.79 3.58
N ASN A 42 27.05 -1.58 2.40
CA ASN A 42 28.47 -1.37 2.18
C ASN A 42 28.87 -0.03 2.79
N GLU A 43 29.90 -0.01 3.67
CA GLU A 43 30.44 1.22 4.26
C GLU A 43 30.79 2.27 3.19
N ALA A 44 31.35 1.84 2.05
CA ALA A 44 31.67 2.73 0.94
C ALA A 44 30.42 3.43 0.34
N ALA A 45 29.26 2.80 0.41
CA ALA A 45 28.00 3.45 0.01
C ALA A 45 27.63 4.56 1.00
N ILE A 46 27.74 4.31 2.30
CA ILE A 46 27.45 5.31 3.34
C ILE A 46 28.37 6.53 3.21
N ASP A 47 29.64 6.34 2.84
CA ASP A 47 30.57 7.45 2.61
C ASP A 47 30.12 8.43 1.53
N SER A 48 29.29 7.95 0.60
CA SER A 48 28.74 8.76 -0.48
C SER A 48 27.48 9.55 -0.08
N PHE A 49 26.89 9.28 1.08
CA PHE A 49 25.65 9.95 1.51
C PHE A 49 25.90 11.45 1.77
N PRO A 50 25.01 12.32 1.30
CA PRO A 50 25.12 13.77 1.47
C PRO A 50 24.64 14.24 2.86
N ILE A 51 25.19 13.65 3.90
CA ILE A 51 24.95 13.94 5.32
C ILE A 51 26.27 14.22 6.01
N SER A 52 26.23 14.65 7.27
CA SER A 52 27.43 14.94 8.05
C SER A 52 28.33 13.70 8.22
N GLU A 53 29.62 13.91 8.46
CA GLU A 53 30.56 12.83 8.78
C GLU A 53 30.11 12.07 10.03
N GLU A 54 29.60 12.79 11.05
CA GLU A 54 29.09 12.18 12.27
C GLU A 54 27.92 11.23 11.98
N ALA A 55 26.95 11.64 11.17
CA ALA A 55 25.80 10.79 10.80
C ALA A 55 26.24 9.57 9.99
N ARG A 56 27.20 9.70 9.07
CA ARG A 56 27.79 8.55 8.33
C ARG A 56 28.44 7.55 9.28
N GLU A 57 29.26 8.03 10.22
CA GLU A 57 29.91 7.16 11.21
C GLU A 57 28.92 6.50 12.17
N GLN A 58 27.82 7.17 12.53
CA GLN A 58 26.72 6.56 13.28
C GLN A 58 26.09 5.40 12.49
N LEU A 59 25.76 5.61 11.21
CA LEU A 59 25.20 4.56 10.35
C LEU A 59 26.16 3.37 10.19
N LYS A 60 27.46 3.62 9.95
CA LYS A 60 28.46 2.55 9.83
C LYS A 60 28.52 1.70 11.11
N ARG A 61 28.61 2.36 12.29
CA ARG A 61 28.60 1.66 13.56
C ARG A 61 27.33 0.84 13.74
N PHE A 62 26.16 1.42 13.46
CA PHE A 62 24.87 0.74 13.57
C PHE A 62 24.83 -0.52 12.70
N PHE A 63 25.20 -0.43 11.43
CA PHE A 63 25.18 -1.59 10.53
C PHE A 63 26.26 -2.64 10.85
N ALA A 64 27.33 -2.26 11.57
CA ALA A 64 28.35 -3.18 12.06
C ALA A 64 27.97 -3.90 13.37
N MET A 65 26.98 -3.39 14.12
CA MET A 65 26.53 -4.01 15.36
C MET A 65 25.99 -5.43 15.12
N ARG A 66 26.28 -6.33 16.06
CA ARG A 66 25.73 -7.70 16.12
C ARG A 66 25.45 -8.01 17.58
N THR A 67 24.34 -7.50 18.07
CA THR A 67 23.94 -7.63 19.46
C THR A 67 22.48 -8.04 19.49
N ASN A 68 22.13 -9.01 20.33
CA ASN A 68 20.72 -9.31 20.59
C ASN A 68 20.33 -8.67 21.94
N ILE A 69 19.66 -7.52 21.90
CA ILE A 69 19.20 -6.82 23.10
C ILE A 69 18.03 -7.53 23.80
N LEU A 70 17.45 -8.53 23.14
CA LEU A 70 16.33 -9.34 23.64
C LEU A 70 16.76 -10.74 24.08
N GLU A 71 18.08 -11.02 24.09
CA GLU A 71 18.62 -12.33 24.50
C GLU A 71 18.11 -12.76 25.87
N GLY A 72 17.60 -13.99 25.95
CA GLY A 72 17.08 -14.57 27.19
C GLY A 72 15.69 -14.09 27.62
N LYS A 73 15.02 -13.25 26.84
CA LYS A 73 13.61 -12.86 27.09
C LYS A 73 12.65 -13.95 26.59
N SER A 74 11.49 -14.06 27.26
CA SER A 74 10.40 -14.92 26.75
C SER A 74 9.81 -14.36 25.46
N SER A 75 9.14 -15.20 24.65
CA SER A 75 8.45 -14.79 23.41
C SER A 75 7.46 -13.65 23.66
N ASP A 76 6.66 -13.74 24.73
CA ASP A 76 5.71 -12.68 25.10
C ASP A 76 6.41 -11.34 25.39
N ALA A 77 7.57 -11.40 26.09
CA ALA A 77 8.34 -10.19 26.39
C ALA A 77 9.02 -9.60 25.13
N VAL A 78 9.40 -10.46 24.18
CA VAL A 78 9.91 -10.03 22.88
C VAL A 78 8.80 -9.35 22.08
N GLU A 79 7.65 -10.00 21.95
CA GLU A 79 6.48 -9.45 21.24
C GLU A 79 6.03 -8.12 21.86
N GLN A 80 5.88 -8.07 23.17
CA GLN A 80 5.55 -6.84 23.88
C GLN A 80 6.55 -5.72 23.60
N TYR A 81 7.85 -6.02 23.59
CA TYR A 81 8.88 -5.03 23.30
C TYR A 81 8.77 -4.51 21.86
N VAL A 82 8.75 -5.38 20.87
CA VAL A 82 8.80 -4.96 19.46
C VAL A 82 7.53 -4.26 19.02
N THR A 83 6.37 -4.61 19.57
CA THR A 83 5.08 -4.01 19.22
C THR A 83 4.79 -2.68 19.93
N HIS A 84 5.39 -2.43 21.11
CA HIS A 84 5.13 -1.22 21.92
C HIS A 84 6.33 -0.27 22.01
N THR A 85 7.45 -0.58 21.36
CA THR A 85 8.60 0.32 21.30
C THR A 85 8.57 1.12 20.00
N PRO A 86 8.56 2.47 20.04
CA PRO A 86 8.70 3.29 18.83
C PRO A 86 10.02 2.99 18.11
N TYR A 87 9.97 2.79 16.81
CA TYR A 87 11.15 2.44 16.02
C TYR A 87 12.28 3.47 16.10
N TYR A 88 11.93 4.76 16.11
CA TYR A 88 12.91 5.82 16.28
C TYR A 88 13.64 5.78 17.62
N ASP A 89 12.91 5.50 18.71
CA ASP A 89 13.52 5.39 20.04
C ASP A 89 14.44 4.18 20.10
N PHE A 90 14.02 3.05 19.53
CA PHE A 90 14.87 1.86 19.40
C PHE A 90 16.17 2.14 18.65
N LEU A 91 16.10 2.81 17.48
CA LEU A 91 17.30 3.15 16.71
C LEU A 91 18.19 4.18 17.42
N ARG A 92 17.59 5.13 18.15
CA ARG A 92 18.32 6.13 18.91
C ARG A 92 19.03 5.51 20.10
N GLU A 93 18.33 4.72 20.90
CA GLU A 93 18.82 4.17 22.16
C GLU A 93 19.80 3.02 21.95
N HIS A 94 19.50 2.11 21.04
CA HIS A 94 20.29 0.91 20.82
C HIS A 94 21.19 0.98 19.58
N GLY A 95 20.74 1.68 18.54
CA GLY A 95 21.53 1.90 17.32
C GLY A 95 22.50 3.08 17.39
N GLY A 96 22.32 3.98 18.37
CA GLY A 96 23.15 5.17 18.54
C GLY A 96 23.02 6.18 17.41
N LEU A 97 21.85 6.24 16.75
CA LEU A 97 21.59 7.13 15.60
C LEU A 97 21.06 8.48 16.09
N GLY A 98 21.65 9.57 15.57
CA GLY A 98 21.17 10.92 15.73
C GLY A 98 20.09 11.29 14.70
N GLU A 99 19.49 12.46 14.87
CA GLU A 99 18.32 12.90 14.06
C GLU A 99 18.62 12.93 12.56
N GLU A 100 19.81 13.36 12.13
CA GLU A 100 20.18 13.40 10.72
C GLU A 100 20.28 12.01 10.09
N ALA A 101 20.81 11.03 10.82
CA ALA A 101 20.86 9.64 10.37
C ALA A 101 19.45 8.99 10.36
N LEU A 102 18.61 9.29 11.36
CA LEU A 102 17.24 8.81 11.47
C LEU A 102 16.34 9.34 10.36
N GLN A 103 16.55 10.59 9.91
CA GLN A 103 15.75 11.22 8.86
C GLN A 103 15.78 10.44 7.54
N ILE A 104 16.84 9.68 7.27
CA ILE A 104 16.95 8.84 6.05
C ILE A 104 15.83 7.77 6.02
N PHE A 105 15.33 7.36 7.18
CA PHE A 105 14.30 6.34 7.31
C PHE A 105 12.88 6.91 7.37
N ASP A 106 12.69 8.23 7.49
CA ASP A 106 11.39 8.85 7.77
C ASP A 106 10.25 8.32 6.91
N ASN A 107 10.43 8.29 5.60
CA ASN A 107 9.39 7.91 4.65
C ASN A 107 9.53 6.49 4.07
N ALA A 108 10.42 5.67 4.62
CA ALA A 108 10.74 4.36 4.03
C ALA A 108 9.51 3.41 3.98
N ASN A 109 8.63 3.49 4.95
CA ASN A 109 7.41 2.68 5.03
C ASN A 109 6.13 3.37 4.54
N HIS A 110 6.24 4.50 3.85
CA HIS A 110 5.07 5.21 3.30
C HIS A 110 4.20 4.33 2.39
N GLY A 111 4.80 3.44 1.62
CA GLY A 111 4.07 2.55 0.72
C GLY A 111 3.22 1.49 1.44
N ASN A 112 3.59 1.12 2.66
CA ASN A 112 2.92 0.08 3.44
C ASN A 112 1.94 0.70 4.46
N TRP A 113 2.40 1.67 5.24
CA TRP A 113 1.64 2.22 6.36
C TRP A 113 1.06 3.62 6.11
N GLY A 114 1.50 4.31 5.06
CA GLY A 114 1.09 5.70 4.79
C GLY A 114 1.54 6.68 5.87
N LEU A 115 2.52 6.30 6.68
CA LEU A 115 3.01 7.01 7.85
C LEU A 115 4.53 7.09 7.81
N GLU A 116 5.07 8.10 8.48
CA GLU A 116 6.49 8.17 8.74
C GLU A 116 6.89 7.12 9.79
N THR A 117 8.10 6.57 9.67
CA THR A 117 8.63 5.53 10.57
C THR A 117 8.70 5.96 12.03
N ARG A 118 8.74 7.27 12.31
CA ARG A 118 8.64 7.81 13.67
C ARG A 118 7.31 7.51 14.37
N SER A 119 6.26 7.20 13.61
CA SER A 119 4.94 6.84 14.11
C SER A 119 4.70 5.33 14.19
N LEU A 120 5.71 4.52 13.87
CA LEU A 120 5.65 3.08 13.77
C LEU A 120 6.42 2.41 14.89
N SER A 121 6.00 1.20 15.27
CA SER A 121 6.72 0.34 16.22
C SER A 121 7.91 -0.36 15.54
N VAL A 122 8.76 -0.97 16.38
CA VAL A 122 9.85 -1.83 15.91
C VAL A 122 9.30 -2.96 15.04
N ALA A 123 8.21 -3.61 15.45
CA ALA A 123 7.59 -4.70 14.70
C ALA A 123 7.13 -4.25 13.30
N GLU A 124 6.39 -3.14 13.21
CA GLU A 124 5.86 -2.61 11.95
C GLU A 124 6.96 -2.18 10.98
N CYS A 125 8.13 -1.80 11.49
CA CYS A 125 9.27 -1.44 10.65
C CYS A 125 10.12 -2.66 10.27
N VAL A 126 10.53 -3.46 11.26
CA VAL A 126 11.49 -4.56 11.04
C VAL A 126 10.85 -5.72 10.26
N TYR A 127 9.56 -6.03 10.50
CA TYR A 127 8.85 -7.06 9.75
C TYR A 127 8.67 -6.68 8.27
N GLU A 128 8.60 -5.38 7.96
CA GLU A 128 8.60 -4.87 6.59
C GLU A 128 10.00 -4.72 5.97
N GLY A 129 11.03 -5.24 6.65
CA GLY A 129 12.40 -5.29 6.15
C GLY A 129 13.25 -4.05 6.44
N MET A 130 12.81 -3.17 7.33
CA MET A 130 13.63 -2.05 7.81
C MET A 130 14.82 -2.55 8.65
N PRO A 131 15.93 -1.80 8.73
CA PRO A 131 17.07 -2.17 9.56
C PRO A 131 16.71 -2.35 11.04
N GLY A 132 17.40 -3.26 11.74
CA GLY A 132 17.22 -3.48 13.18
C GLY A 132 17.42 -4.91 13.63
N LEU A 133 17.31 -5.89 12.73
CA LEU A 133 17.53 -7.31 13.07
C LEU A 133 18.91 -7.57 13.66
N ASN A 134 19.92 -6.82 13.25
CA ASN A 134 21.27 -6.88 13.82
C ASN A 134 21.33 -6.54 15.32
N LEU A 135 20.27 -5.94 15.87
CA LEU A 135 20.13 -5.62 17.30
C LEU A 135 19.12 -6.50 18.02
N LEU A 136 18.24 -7.19 17.31
CA LEU A 136 17.15 -7.99 17.88
C LEU A 136 17.42 -9.50 17.84
N GLY A 137 18.40 -9.95 17.01
CA GLY A 137 18.59 -11.36 16.68
C GLY A 137 17.71 -11.82 15.51
N GLU A 138 18.23 -12.78 14.75
CA GLU A 138 17.57 -13.28 13.54
C GLU A 138 16.27 -14.03 13.82
N ASP A 139 16.12 -14.58 15.03
CA ASP A 139 14.95 -15.37 15.44
C ASP A 139 13.67 -14.55 15.65
N VAL A 140 13.77 -13.22 15.71
CA VAL A 140 12.62 -12.33 15.96
C VAL A 140 11.58 -12.37 14.83
N ILE A 141 12.00 -12.65 13.60
CA ILE A 141 11.10 -12.72 12.41
C ILE A 141 10.61 -14.16 12.15
N GLY A 142 11.19 -15.19 12.80
CA GLY A 142 10.93 -16.60 12.49
C GLY A 142 11.64 -17.09 11.22
N GLU A 143 11.84 -18.41 11.13
CA GLU A 143 12.71 -19.01 10.09
C GLU A 143 12.16 -18.96 8.66
N ASP A 144 10.89 -18.69 8.39
CA ASP A 144 10.28 -18.97 7.08
C ASP A 144 9.37 -17.86 6.53
N TRP A 145 9.78 -16.61 6.62
CA TRP A 145 9.05 -15.58 5.91
C TRP A 145 9.56 -15.40 4.46
N GLU A 146 9.42 -16.43 3.63
CA GLU A 146 9.65 -16.31 2.20
C GLU A 146 8.36 -15.81 1.53
N TYR A 147 8.24 -14.50 1.35
CA TYR A 147 7.14 -13.90 0.59
C TYR A 147 7.29 -14.26 -0.91
N LYS A 148 6.46 -15.19 -1.37
CA LYS A 148 6.32 -15.53 -2.80
C LYS A 148 5.07 -14.83 -3.34
N PRO A 149 5.19 -13.60 -3.86
CA PRO A 149 4.03 -12.90 -4.37
C PRO A 149 3.48 -13.61 -5.61
N ALA A 150 2.21 -14.00 -5.55
CA ALA A 150 1.44 -14.36 -6.73
C ALA A 150 0.61 -13.15 -7.14
N MET A 151 0.90 -12.57 -8.29
CA MET A 151 0.16 -11.42 -8.81
C MET A 151 -0.45 -11.72 -10.18
N TRP A 152 -1.53 -11.03 -10.50
CA TRP A 152 -2.08 -10.97 -11.83
C TRP A 152 -1.52 -9.74 -12.56
N PRO A 153 -1.43 -9.73 -13.90
CA PRO A 153 -0.91 -8.57 -14.65
C PRO A 153 -1.63 -7.26 -14.33
N ASP A 154 -2.93 -7.33 -14.08
CA ASP A 154 -3.81 -6.20 -13.74
C ASP A 154 -4.22 -6.21 -12.26
N GLY A 155 -3.42 -6.88 -11.41
CA GLY A 155 -3.65 -6.98 -9.97
C GLY A 155 -4.90 -7.79 -9.63
N ASN A 156 -5.47 -7.56 -8.44
CA ASN A 156 -6.66 -8.26 -7.95
C ASN A 156 -7.93 -8.03 -8.78
N ALA A 157 -7.90 -7.12 -9.76
CA ALA A 157 -8.97 -6.96 -10.73
C ALA A 157 -9.22 -8.26 -11.53
N SER A 158 -8.18 -9.04 -11.84
CA SER A 158 -8.32 -10.36 -12.46
C SER A 158 -9.14 -11.32 -11.61
N LEU A 159 -8.94 -11.31 -10.28
CA LEU A 159 -9.73 -12.15 -9.37
C LEU A 159 -11.21 -11.74 -9.38
N ALA A 160 -11.50 -10.44 -9.29
CA ALA A 160 -12.86 -9.93 -9.38
C ALA A 160 -13.52 -10.28 -10.74
N ARG A 161 -12.77 -10.19 -11.85
CA ARG A 161 -13.24 -10.56 -13.19
C ARG A 161 -13.54 -12.05 -13.30
N LEU A 162 -12.71 -12.92 -12.72
CA LEU A 162 -12.96 -14.36 -12.64
C LEU A 162 -14.25 -14.67 -11.86
N GLN A 163 -14.48 -14.01 -10.73
CA GLN A 163 -15.71 -14.18 -9.96
C GLN A 163 -16.94 -13.75 -10.77
N VAL A 164 -16.87 -12.59 -11.44
CA VAL A 164 -17.96 -12.11 -12.31
C VAL A 164 -18.19 -13.08 -13.47
N GLN A 165 -17.16 -13.58 -14.12
CA GLN A 165 -17.26 -14.56 -15.19
C GLN A 165 -17.89 -15.87 -14.70
N SER A 166 -17.51 -16.34 -13.52
CA SER A 166 -18.12 -17.54 -12.91
C SER A 166 -19.61 -17.36 -12.61
N LEU A 167 -20.02 -16.18 -12.17
CA LEU A 167 -21.42 -15.85 -11.84
C LEU A 167 -22.27 -15.55 -13.08
N ILE A 168 -21.69 -14.92 -14.10
CA ILE A 168 -22.34 -14.50 -15.35
C ILE A 168 -21.48 -14.95 -16.53
N PRO A 169 -21.42 -16.24 -16.88
CA PRO A 169 -20.52 -16.75 -17.91
C PRO A 169 -20.64 -16.06 -19.27
N ALA A 170 -21.83 -15.52 -19.59
CA ALA A 170 -22.08 -14.84 -20.85
C ALA A 170 -21.21 -13.58 -21.06
N VAL A 171 -20.61 -13.00 -20.00
CA VAL A 171 -19.75 -11.80 -20.16
C VAL A 171 -18.43 -12.12 -20.84
N ALA A 172 -17.91 -13.34 -20.68
CA ALA A 172 -16.67 -13.81 -21.27
C ALA A 172 -16.66 -15.35 -21.28
N PRO A 173 -17.38 -16.01 -22.22
CA PRO A 173 -17.61 -17.46 -22.21
C PRO A 173 -16.32 -18.30 -22.20
N ASP A 174 -15.27 -17.82 -22.85
CA ASP A 174 -14.00 -18.53 -23.01
C ASP A 174 -12.93 -18.12 -21.98
N ALA A 175 -13.30 -17.25 -21.03
CA ALA A 175 -12.35 -16.78 -20.03
C ALA A 175 -12.17 -17.81 -18.90
N ASN A 176 -10.93 -17.91 -18.43
CA ASN A 176 -10.51 -18.74 -17.31
C ASN A 176 -9.29 -18.13 -16.61
N ALA A 177 -8.75 -18.77 -15.59
CA ALA A 177 -7.63 -18.26 -14.83
C ALA A 177 -6.35 -18.02 -15.65
N ASP A 178 -6.17 -18.74 -16.77
CA ASP A 178 -4.96 -18.62 -17.60
C ASP A 178 -5.01 -17.43 -18.57
N ASN A 179 -6.21 -16.91 -18.88
CA ASN A 179 -6.38 -15.86 -19.89
C ASN A 179 -7.20 -14.65 -19.42
N ILE A 180 -7.61 -14.62 -18.17
CA ILE A 180 -8.52 -13.60 -17.64
C ILE A 180 -8.02 -12.18 -17.84
N ALA A 181 -6.70 -11.96 -17.72
CA ALA A 181 -6.09 -10.65 -17.91
C ALA A 181 -6.30 -10.09 -19.32
N LEU A 182 -6.39 -10.97 -20.34
CA LEU A 182 -6.57 -10.62 -21.74
C LEU A 182 -8.02 -10.77 -22.23
N ALA A 183 -8.90 -11.38 -21.41
CA ALA A 183 -10.27 -11.67 -21.80
C ALA A 183 -11.06 -10.38 -22.04
N LYS A 184 -11.77 -10.34 -23.16
CA LYS A 184 -12.69 -9.25 -23.48
C LYS A 184 -14.05 -9.53 -22.88
N PHE A 185 -14.51 -8.61 -22.01
CA PHE A 185 -15.81 -8.70 -21.36
C PHE A 185 -16.87 -7.98 -22.15
N ASP A 186 -17.99 -8.68 -22.44
CA ASP A 186 -19.22 -8.05 -22.93
C ASP A 186 -20.02 -7.51 -21.75
N TYR A 187 -19.79 -6.27 -21.38
CA TYR A 187 -20.47 -5.61 -20.26
C TYR A 187 -21.99 -5.51 -20.44
N SER A 188 -22.53 -5.69 -21.65
CA SER A 188 -23.98 -5.69 -21.88
C SER A 188 -24.68 -6.87 -21.21
N GLN A 189 -23.96 -7.96 -20.92
CA GLN A 189 -24.46 -9.16 -20.28
C GLN A 189 -24.61 -9.03 -18.75
N LEU A 190 -24.04 -7.99 -18.14
CA LEU A 190 -24.01 -7.86 -16.67
C LEU A 190 -25.37 -7.58 -16.03
N ASP A 191 -26.27 -6.84 -16.70
CA ASP A 191 -27.57 -6.43 -16.13
C ASP A 191 -28.73 -6.83 -17.05
N THR A 192 -28.72 -8.07 -17.56
CA THR A 192 -29.79 -8.60 -18.42
C THR A 192 -31.08 -8.83 -17.64
N ALA A 193 -32.20 -8.33 -18.15
CA ALA A 193 -33.49 -8.51 -17.51
C ALA A 193 -33.87 -9.99 -17.42
N GLY A 194 -34.31 -10.42 -16.23
CA GLY A 194 -34.68 -11.82 -15.97
C GLY A 194 -33.50 -12.75 -15.68
N ALA A 195 -32.27 -12.31 -15.79
CA ALA A 195 -31.13 -13.10 -15.38
C ALA A 195 -31.12 -13.33 -13.85
N PRO A 196 -30.71 -14.53 -13.37
CA PRO A 196 -30.71 -14.86 -11.94
C PRO A 196 -29.71 -14.02 -11.14
N ILE A 197 -28.61 -13.59 -11.77
CA ILE A 197 -27.59 -12.71 -11.19
C ILE A 197 -27.43 -11.49 -12.09
N ARG A 198 -27.42 -10.31 -11.48
CA ARG A 198 -27.30 -9.04 -12.20
C ARG A 198 -26.31 -8.13 -11.49
N LEU A 199 -25.40 -7.55 -12.24
CA LEU A 199 -24.42 -6.58 -11.77
C LEU A 199 -24.64 -5.24 -12.46
N ARG A 200 -24.97 -4.20 -11.70
CA ARG A 200 -25.25 -2.85 -12.22
C ARG A 200 -24.06 -1.93 -11.99
N LEU A 201 -23.27 -1.73 -13.02
CA LEU A 201 -22.20 -0.74 -13.00
C LEU A 201 -22.76 0.69 -13.08
N ASN A 202 -21.92 1.67 -12.68
CA ASN A 202 -22.28 3.09 -12.67
C ASN A 202 -23.57 3.36 -11.88
N SER A 203 -23.77 2.64 -10.78
CA SER A 203 -24.95 2.72 -9.92
C SER A 203 -24.50 2.99 -8.50
N THR A 204 -24.57 4.26 -8.09
CA THR A 204 -24.13 4.71 -6.76
C THR A 204 -25.24 4.55 -5.74
N VAL A 205 -25.09 3.61 -4.80
CA VAL A 205 -26.01 3.48 -3.67
C VAL A 205 -25.87 4.70 -2.75
N ILE A 206 -26.99 5.32 -2.43
CA ILE A 206 -27.07 6.52 -1.57
C ILE A 206 -27.83 6.28 -0.28
N ASN A 207 -28.57 5.17 -0.19
CA ASN A 207 -29.28 4.79 1.03
C ASN A 207 -29.63 3.30 0.97
N MET A 208 -29.60 2.63 2.13
CA MET A 208 -30.17 1.29 2.33
C MET A 208 -30.83 1.24 3.71
N THR A 209 -32.10 0.85 3.75
CA THR A 209 -32.91 0.79 5.00
C THR A 209 -33.62 -0.54 5.13
N ASN A 210 -33.81 -1.01 6.37
CA ASN A 210 -34.67 -2.10 6.67
C ASN A 210 -36.16 -1.69 6.45
N VAL A 211 -36.94 -2.61 5.94
CA VAL A 211 -38.43 -2.54 5.85
C VAL A 211 -39.03 -3.82 6.43
N ASP A 212 -40.33 -3.86 6.62
CA ASP A 212 -41.01 -4.97 7.32
C ASP A 212 -40.63 -6.36 6.78
N ASP A 213 -40.40 -6.50 5.48
CA ASP A 213 -40.14 -7.77 4.80
C ASP A 213 -38.83 -7.75 3.98
N GLY A 214 -37.79 -7.06 4.47
CA GLY A 214 -36.50 -7.04 3.82
C GLY A 214 -35.78 -5.69 3.89
N VAL A 215 -35.18 -5.29 2.78
CA VAL A 215 -34.42 -4.04 2.64
C VAL A 215 -34.80 -3.29 1.37
N VAL A 216 -34.66 -1.96 1.40
CA VAL A 216 -34.76 -1.12 0.19
C VAL A 216 -33.45 -0.37 0.01
N ALA A 217 -32.79 -0.62 -1.11
CA ALA A 217 -31.64 0.15 -1.54
C ALA A 217 -32.03 1.21 -2.57
N THR A 218 -31.66 2.46 -2.31
CA THR A 218 -31.83 3.59 -3.23
C THR A 218 -30.48 3.90 -3.88
N TYR A 219 -30.46 4.04 -5.18
CA TYR A 219 -29.23 4.33 -5.94
C TYR A 219 -29.47 5.32 -7.06
N ILE A 220 -28.39 6.00 -7.48
CA ILE A 220 -28.38 6.90 -8.63
C ILE A 220 -27.68 6.19 -9.79
N ARG A 221 -28.33 6.20 -10.96
CA ARG A 221 -27.78 5.70 -12.22
C ARG A 221 -28.12 6.66 -13.36
N LYS A 222 -27.14 7.12 -14.09
CA LYS A 222 -27.31 8.09 -15.20
C LYS A 222 -28.07 9.36 -14.79
N GLY A 223 -27.88 9.83 -13.55
CA GLY A 223 -28.56 11.00 -12.99
C GLY A 223 -29.98 10.75 -12.49
N GLU A 224 -30.53 9.55 -12.65
CA GLU A 224 -31.86 9.18 -12.17
C GLU A 224 -31.79 8.35 -10.87
N THR A 225 -32.73 8.61 -9.97
CA THR A 225 -32.88 7.84 -8.73
C THR A 225 -33.76 6.62 -8.97
N ALA A 226 -33.28 5.45 -8.55
CA ALA A 226 -34.01 4.20 -8.61
C ALA A 226 -33.94 3.46 -7.26
N ARG A 227 -34.85 2.50 -7.05
CA ARG A 227 -34.92 1.67 -5.84
C ARG A 227 -34.96 0.20 -6.19
N VAL A 228 -34.35 -0.61 -5.34
CA VAL A 228 -34.44 -2.06 -5.36
C VAL A 228 -34.88 -2.53 -3.99
N LYS A 229 -35.94 -3.37 -3.95
CA LYS A 229 -36.35 -4.10 -2.76
C LYS A 229 -35.76 -5.51 -2.83
N ALA A 230 -35.20 -5.98 -1.73
CA ALA A 230 -34.62 -7.31 -1.59
C ALA A 230 -34.97 -7.90 -0.21
N LYS A 231 -34.82 -9.21 -0.04
CA LYS A 231 -34.98 -9.86 1.27
C LYS A 231 -33.87 -9.44 2.23
N HIS A 232 -32.63 -9.39 1.72
CA HIS A 232 -31.43 -9.06 2.49
C HIS A 232 -30.55 -8.09 1.71
N GLY A 233 -29.69 -7.35 2.43
CA GLY A 233 -28.67 -6.47 1.88
C GLY A 233 -27.32 -6.72 2.51
N VAL A 234 -26.25 -6.53 1.75
CA VAL A 234 -24.88 -6.59 2.27
C VAL A 234 -24.15 -5.32 1.88
N PHE A 235 -23.63 -4.59 2.86
CA PHE A 235 -22.64 -3.55 2.62
C PHE A 235 -21.25 -4.19 2.46
N ALA A 236 -20.71 -4.18 1.25
CA ALA A 236 -19.35 -4.63 0.95
C ALA A 236 -18.45 -3.44 0.56
N CYS A 237 -18.71 -2.29 1.14
CA CYS A 237 -17.98 -1.04 0.92
C CYS A 237 -17.21 -0.62 2.18
N TYR A 238 -16.45 0.46 2.10
CA TYR A 238 -15.71 1.00 3.26
C TYR A 238 -16.63 1.28 4.43
N HIS A 239 -16.22 0.83 5.64
CA HIS A 239 -17.01 1.03 6.85
C HIS A 239 -17.36 2.49 7.10
N SER A 240 -16.40 3.41 6.88
CA SER A 240 -16.61 4.83 7.13
C SER A 240 -17.72 5.50 6.31
N ILE A 241 -18.15 4.90 5.18
CA ILE A 241 -19.25 5.43 4.36
C ILE A 241 -20.61 4.91 4.81
N ILE A 242 -20.70 3.74 5.45
CA ILE A 242 -21.94 3.07 5.82
C ILE A 242 -22.85 3.94 6.70
N PRO A 243 -22.32 4.70 7.70
CA PRO A 243 -23.14 5.62 8.51
C PRO A 243 -23.94 6.65 7.70
N HIS A 244 -23.45 7.00 6.51
CA HIS A 244 -24.13 7.93 5.60
C HIS A 244 -25.18 7.23 4.72
N LEU A 245 -25.01 5.92 4.48
CA LEU A 245 -25.90 5.10 3.65
C LEU A 245 -27.03 4.46 4.47
N CYS A 246 -26.81 4.22 5.76
CA CYS A 246 -27.75 3.58 6.68
C CYS A 246 -27.84 4.36 8.00
N PRO A 247 -28.50 5.54 8.00
CA PRO A 247 -28.57 6.41 9.18
C PRO A 247 -29.33 5.81 10.35
N ASP A 248 -30.20 4.81 10.09
CA ASP A 248 -31.01 4.12 11.11
C ASP A 248 -30.21 3.10 11.93
N MET A 249 -28.98 2.79 11.53
CA MET A 249 -28.07 1.92 12.28
C MET A 249 -27.80 2.48 13.68
N PRO A 250 -27.66 1.64 14.73
CA PRO A 250 -27.39 2.09 16.09
C PRO A 250 -26.16 3.03 16.16
N GLU A 251 -26.22 4.07 16.99
CA GLU A 251 -25.17 5.07 17.10
C GLU A 251 -23.82 4.43 17.48
N ALA A 252 -23.81 3.46 18.38
CA ALA A 252 -22.59 2.76 18.78
C ALA A 252 -21.92 2.06 17.59
N GLN A 253 -22.71 1.43 16.71
CA GLN A 253 -22.21 0.78 15.50
C GLN A 253 -21.71 1.79 14.49
N ARG A 254 -22.43 2.90 14.26
CA ARG A 254 -21.99 4.00 13.38
C ARG A 254 -20.69 4.65 13.86
N THR A 255 -20.52 4.78 15.17
CA THR A 255 -19.29 5.28 15.78
C THR A 255 -18.12 4.31 15.54
N ALA A 256 -18.38 3.01 15.75
CA ALA A 256 -17.39 1.95 15.49
C ALA A 256 -16.95 1.92 14.02
N GLN A 257 -17.87 2.11 13.07
CA GLN A 257 -17.55 2.17 11.63
C GLN A 257 -16.66 3.37 11.25
N LYS A 258 -16.69 4.46 12.00
CA LYS A 258 -15.85 5.64 11.79
C LYS A 258 -14.46 5.54 12.44
N TYR A 259 -14.25 4.51 13.26
CA TYR A 259 -12.99 4.34 14.00
C TYR A 259 -11.81 4.08 13.08
N GLN A 260 -12.00 3.25 12.06
CA GLN A 260 -10.96 2.80 11.14
C GLN A 260 -10.68 3.88 10.09
N VAL A 261 -9.61 4.66 10.30
CA VAL A 261 -9.16 5.67 9.34
C VAL A 261 -8.18 5.03 8.38
N LYS A 262 -8.58 4.87 7.13
CA LYS A 262 -7.78 4.20 6.09
C LYS A 262 -6.56 5.02 5.68
N ILE A 263 -5.54 4.34 5.18
CA ILE A 263 -4.25 4.88 4.78
C ILE A 263 -4.38 5.62 3.44
N PRO A 264 -3.89 6.86 3.29
CA PRO A 264 -3.73 7.49 1.99
C PRO A 264 -2.47 6.97 1.29
N LEU A 265 -2.61 6.53 0.04
CA LEU A 265 -1.49 6.04 -0.77
C LEU A 265 -1.40 6.78 -2.09
N LEU A 266 -0.18 7.00 -2.55
CA LEU A 266 0.14 7.64 -3.81
C LEU A 266 0.91 6.67 -4.69
N LEU A 267 0.41 6.44 -5.91
CA LEU A 267 1.04 5.60 -6.91
C LEU A 267 1.03 6.33 -8.24
N THR A 268 2.21 6.70 -8.71
CA THR A 268 2.38 7.43 -9.97
C THR A 268 3.12 6.55 -10.96
N ASN A 269 2.57 6.37 -12.16
CA ASN A 269 3.27 5.66 -13.22
C ASN A 269 3.79 6.67 -14.24
N VAL A 270 5.04 6.49 -14.62
CA VAL A 270 5.75 7.34 -15.58
C VAL A 270 6.26 6.48 -16.72
N LEU A 271 5.76 6.72 -17.92
CA LEU A 271 6.30 6.09 -19.12
C LEU A 271 7.47 6.90 -19.61
N ILE A 272 8.67 6.32 -19.60
CA ILE A 272 9.88 6.93 -20.14
C ILE A 272 10.26 6.30 -21.47
N ARG A 273 10.93 7.06 -22.33
CA ARG A 273 11.29 6.68 -23.71
C ARG A 273 12.20 5.47 -23.80
N THR A 274 13.11 5.29 -22.84
CA THR A 274 14.09 4.21 -22.80
C THR A 274 14.63 4.02 -21.38
N SER A 275 15.02 2.79 -21.04
CA SER A 275 15.73 2.49 -19.77
C SER A 275 17.22 2.82 -19.79
N GLU A 276 17.78 3.21 -20.94
CA GLU A 276 19.21 3.42 -21.13
C GLU A 276 19.90 4.28 -20.03
N PRO A 277 19.32 5.40 -19.55
CA PRO A 277 19.91 6.16 -18.44
C PRO A 277 20.03 5.34 -17.15
N MET A 278 19.03 4.54 -16.81
CA MET A 278 19.05 3.67 -15.63
C MET A 278 20.07 2.53 -15.80
N ASP A 279 20.15 1.96 -16.99
CA ASP A 279 21.11 0.90 -17.33
C ASP A 279 22.56 1.44 -17.25
N LYS A 280 22.83 2.66 -17.73
CA LYS A 280 24.13 3.35 -17.58
C LYS A 280 24.51 3.57 -16.13
N LEU A 281 23.54 3.83 -15.26
CA LEU A 281 23.75 4.02 -13.83
C LEU A 281 23.79 2.70 -13.04
N GLY A 282 23.44 1.58 -13.69
CA GLY A 282 23.41 0.26 -13.07
C GLY A 282 22.28 0.08 -12.06
N ILE A 283 21.11 0.72 -12.28
CA ILE A 283 20.00 0.73 -11.33
C ILE A 283 18.71 0.16 -11.93
N THR A 284 17.89 -0.45 -11.07
CA THR A 284 16.52 -0.92 -11.39
C THR A 284 15.43 -0.05 -10.73
N GLY A 285 15.82 0.83 -9.83
CA GLY A 285 14.96 1.71 -9.07
C GLY A 285 15.74 2.41 -7.96
N ALA A 286 15.04 3.19 -7.16
CA ALA A 286 15.66 3.90 -6.06
C ALA A 286 14.71 4.09 -4.88
N SER A 287 15.24 4.02 -3.66
CA SER A 287 14.63 4.62 -2.48
C SER A 287 14.95 6.11 -2.44
N CYS A 288 13.95 6.94 -2.13
CA CYS A 288 14.05 8.39 -2.18
C CYS A 288 13.73 9.02 -0.81
N PRO A 289 14.69 9.05 0.13
CA PRO A 289 14.49 9.65 1.44
C PRO A 289 14.04 11.11 1.35
N GLY A 290 13.00 11.46 2.11
CA GLY A 290 12.47 12.82 2.16
C GLY A 290 11.49 13.21 1.05
N ARG A 291 11.31 12.39 -0.01
CA ARG A 291 10.37 12.66 -1.10
C ARG A 291 8.99 12.05 -0.84
N MET A 292 7.93 12.63 -1.44
CA MET A 292 6.57 12.07 -1.32
C MET A 292 6.47 10.68 -1.94
N HIS A 293 7.20 10.41 -3.02
CA HIS A 293 7.39 9.07 -3.54
C HIS A 293 8.66 8.48 -2.92
N SER A 294 8.48 7.66 -1.90
CA SER A 294 9.59 7.06 -1.15
C SER A 294 10.37 6.00 -1.96
N SER A 295 9.76 5.47 -3.02
CA SER A 295 10.37 4.42 -3.83
C SER A 295 10.01 4.56 -5.31
N ILE A 296 10.94 4.19 -6.17
CA ILE A 296 10.79 4.12 -7.63
C ILE A 296 11.20 2.74 -8.09
N PHE A 297 10.36 2.09 -8.87
CA PHE A 297 10.60 0.76 -9.43
C PHE A 297 10.51 0.80 -10.94
N MET A 298 11.42 0.11 -11.63
CA MET A 298 11.34 -0.13 -13.07
C MET A 298 10.89 -1.58 -13.33
N PHE A 299 9.88 -1.72 -14.17
CA PHE A 299 9.41 -3.02 -14.63
C PHE A 299 9.73 -3.19 -16.11
N LYS A 300 10.75 -3.99 -16.43
CA LYS A 300 11.14 -4.31 -17.82
C LYS A 300 10.31 -5.44 -18.43
N GLY A 301 9.71 -6.25 -17.60
CA GLY A 301 8.90 -7.38 -18.04
C GLY A 301 7.77 -7.72 -17.10
N LEU A 302 6.77 -8.41 -17.65
CA LEU A 302 5.70 -9.04 -16.90
C LEU A 302 5.18 -10.22 -17.68
N ASN A 303 5.36 -11.42 -17.14
CA ASN A 303 4.92 -12.66 -17.78
C ASN A 303 4.04 -13.44 -16.81
N THR A 304 2.72 -13.28 -16.94
CA THR A 304 1.75 -13.98 -16.09
C THR A 304 0.36 -14.00 -16.72
N GLY A 305 -0.40 -15.07 -16.48
CA GLY A 305 -1.80 -15.17 -16.90
C GLY A 305 -2.02 -15.02 -18.42
N GLY A 306 -1.11 -15.53 -19.24
CA GLY A 306 -1.14 -15.37 -20.70
C GLY A 306 -0.72 -13.99 -21.21
N PHE A 307 -0.47 -13.05 -20.30
CA PHE A 307 0.11 -11.75 -20.64
C PHE A 307 1.63 -11.88 -20.67
N GLU A 308 2.22 -11.61 -21.82
CA GLU A 308 3.66 -11.57 -22.02
C GLU A 308 4.05 -10.18 -22.49
N HIS A 309 4.77 -9.46 -21.66
CA HIS A 309 5.36 -8.18 -22.01
C HIS A 309 6.82 -8.16 -21.59
N ARG A 310 7.68 -7.81 -22.51
CA ARG A 310 9.07 -7.47 -22.22
C ARG A 310 9.40 -6.17 -22.96
N ALA A 311 9.83 -5.18 -22.23
CA ALA A 311 10.32 -3.95 -22.84
C ALA A 311 11.55 -4.30 -23.72
N ALA A 312 11.59 -3.74 -24.93
CA ALA A 312 12.80 -3.83 -25.75
C ALA A 312 13.95 -3.12 -25.02
N ASP A 313 15.17 -3.58 -25.23
CA ASP A 313 16.38 -3.03 -24.58
C ASP A 313 16.52 -1.51 -24.77
N THR A 314 15.96 -0.97 -25.83
CA THR A 314 15.98 0.46 -26.17
C THR A 314 14.59 1.08 -26.29
N GLY A 315 13.53 0.36 -25.90
CA GLY A 315 12.13 0.80 -26.02
C GLY A 315 11.62 1.53 -24.79
N PRO A 316 10.38 2.04 -24.85
CA PRO A 316 9.73 2.64 -23.70
C PRO A 316 9.56 1.66 -22.54
N VAL A 317 9.74 2.16 -21.31
CA VAL A 317 9.59 1.40 -20.08
C VAL A 317 8.78 2.20 -19.06
N ALA A 318 8.00 1.51 -18.23
CA ALA A 318 7.25 2.12 -17.16
C ALA A 318 8.07 2.14 -15.87
N LEU A 319 8.05 3.30 -15.20
CA LEU A 319 8.49 3.46 -13.83
C LEU A 319 7.25 3.60 -12.96
N THR A 320 7.25 2.94 -11.80
CA THR A 320 6.24 3.12 -10.77
C THR A 320 6.85 3.84 -9.58
N PHE A 321 6.30 4.98 -9.24
CA PHE A 321 6.61 5.77 -8.07
C PHE A 321 5.60 5.46 -6.98
N TRP A 322 6.07 5.05 -5.82
CA TRP A 322 5.24 4.64 -4.69
C TRP A 322 5.53 5.48 -3.46
N GLY A 323 4.49 5.85 -2.71
CA GLY A 323 4.67 6.61 -1.48
C GLY A 323 3.36 7.07 -0.86
N SER A 324 3.48 8.08 -0.04
CA SER A 324 2.38 8.82 0.60
C SER A 324 2.82 10.25 0.90
N ILE A 325 1.94 11.04 1.46
CA ILE A 325 2.25 12.42 1.87
C ILE A 325 2.55 12.42 3.36
N SER A 326 3.70 12.94 3.75
CA SER A 326 4.04 13.16 5.16
C SER A 326 3.07 14.14 5.81
N PRO A 327 2.53 13.84 6.99
CA PRO A 327 1.71 14.77 7.74
C PRO A 327 2.56 15.93 8.29
N PRO A 328 1.95 17.08 8.62
CA PRO A 328 2.66 18.12 9.34
C PRO A 328 3.18 17.59 10.69
N ARG A 329 4.43 17.92 11.04
CA ARG A 329 5.12 17.39 12.24
C ARG A 329 4.43 17.74 13.59
N ASN A 330 3.57 18.73 13.62
CA ASN A 330 2.79 19.12 14.80
C ASN A 330 1.51 18.29 14.99
N VAL A 331 1.17 17.42 14.05
CA VAL A 331 0.03 16.49 14.16
C VAL A 331 0.52 15.19 14.78
N VAL A 332 0.18 14.95 16.04
CA VAL A 332 0.72 13.84 16.84
C VAL A 332 -0.20 12.61 16.85
N ASP A 333 -1.52 12.79 16.82
CA ASP A 333 -2.47 11.66 16.82
C ASP A 333 -2.47 10.94 15.47
N LEU A 334 -2.33 9.62 15.49
CA LEU A 334 -2.21 8.75 14.30
C LEU A 334 -3.31 8.98 13.27
N LYS A 335 -4.57 8.94 13.71
CA LYS A 335 -5.72 9.08 12.81
C LYS A 335 -5.82 10.50 12.23
N SER A 336 -5.36 11.47 12.98
CA SER A 336 -5.23 12.86 12.52
C SER A 336 -4.10 13.01 11.52
N GLN A 337 -2.98 12.29 11.68
CA GLN A 337 -1.90 12.24 10.68
C GLN A 337 -2.42 11.69 9.35
N LEU A 338 -3.11 10.55 9.35
CA LEU A 338 -3.69 9.93 8.14
C LEU A 338 -4.71 10.86 7.45
N ARG A 339 -5.53 11.59 8.23
CA ARG A 339 -6.48 12.57 7.66
C ARG A 339 -5.77 13.77 7.06
N ALA A 340 -4.75 14.31 7.72
CA ALA A 340 -3.97 15.45 7.24
C ALA A 340 -3.22 15.09 5.95
N SER A 341 -2.57 13.92 5.91
CA SER A 341 -1.89 13.41 4.70
C SER A 341 -2.86 13.26 3.53
N ARG A 342 -4.07 12.74 3.78
CA ARG A 342 -5.14 12.62 2.78
C ARG A 342 -5.58 13.98 2.25
N GLU A 343 -5.79 14.94 3.15
CA GLU A 343 -6.21 16.29 2.78
C GLU A 343 -5.17 16.98 1.90
N ILE A 344 -3.90 16.91 2.26
CA ILE A 344 -2.81 17.45 1.45
C ILE A 344 -2.79 16.75 0.08
N MET A 345 -2.80 15.42 0.06
CA MET A 345 -2.79 14.63 -1.18
C MET A 345 -3.91 15.01 -2.14
N LEU A 346 -5.13 15.25 -1.64
CA LEU A 346 -6.28 15.60 -2.47
C LEU A 346 -6.26 17.05 -2.94
N ASN A 347 -5.58 17.94 -2.22
CA ASN A 347 -5.46 19.36 -2.56
C ASN A 347 -4.32 19.65 -3.55
N LEU A 348 -3.34 18.76 -3.69
CA LEU A 348 -2.30 18.89 -4.71
C LEU A 348 -2.90 18.76 -6.12
N SER A 349 -2.46 19.64 -7.03
CA SER A 349 -2.82 19.58 -8.44
C SER A 349 -2.01 18.51 -9.18
N PHE A 350 -2.42 18.20 -10.43
CA PHE A 350 -1.62 17.32 -11.29
C PHE A 350 -0.23 17.91 -11.56
N GLU A 351 -0.15 19.20 -11.73
CA GLU A 351 1.09 19.94 -12.00
C GLU A 351 2.05 19.88 -10.82
N ASP A 352 1.55 19.75 -9.58
CA ASP A 352 2.42 19.56 -8.40
C ASP A 352 3.05 18.17 -8.42
N TYR A 353 2.28 17.12 -8.73
CA TYR A 353 2.80 15.76 -8.90
C TYR A 353 3.73 15.64 -10.10
N GLU A 354 3.41 16.28 -11.23
CA GLU A 354 4.27 16.29 -12.40
C GLU A 354 5.62 16.97 -12.11
N ARG A 355 5.60 18.08 -11.39
CA ARG A 355 6.83 18.79 -10.96
C ARG A 355 7.70 17.90 -10.08
N GLU A 356 7.11 17.21 -9.11
CA GLU A 356 7.80 16.24 -8.27
C GLU A 356 8.49 15.15 -9.09
N VAL A 357 7.75 14.51 -9.99
CA VAL A 357 8.29 13.47 -10.88
C VAL A 357 9.44 13.99 -11.72
N ARG A 358 9.28 15.17 -12.32
CA ARG A 358 10.31 15.77 -13.17
C ARG A 358 11.56 16.13 -12.38
N THR A 359 11.39 16.71 -11.20
CA THR A 359 12.51 17.07 -10.31
C THR A 359 13.31 15.84 -9.92
N VAL A 360 12.65 14.78 -9.48
CA VAL A 360 13.30 13.53 -9.08
C VAL A 360 14.02 12.87 -10.25
N LEU A 361 13.38 12.76 -11.41
CA LEU A 361 14.01 12.12 -12.58
C LEU A 361 15.14 12.95 -13.16
N ASP A 362 15.06 14.28 -13.14
CA ASP A 362 16.14 15.16 -13.59
C ASP A 362 17.39 15.01 -12.72
N GLY A 363 17.23 15.11 -11.39
CA GLY A 363 18.34 14.97 -10.45
C GLY A 363 18.95 13.56 -10.46
N MET A 364 18.11 12.53 -10.58
CA MET A 364 18.54 11.13 -10.53
C MET A 364 19.18 10.69 -11.87
N LEU A 365 18.52 10.94 -13.00
CA LEU A 365 18.87 10.40 -14.32
C LEU A 365 19.53 11.41 -15.26
N GLY A 366 19.41 12.72 -14.99
CA GLY A 366 20.02 13.79 -15.80
C GLY A 366 21.52 13.60 -16.04
N PRO A 367 22.33 13.24 -15.02
CA PRO A 367 23.74 12.94 -15.19
C PRO A 367 24.05 11.81 -16.20
N ALA A 368 23.09 10.91 -16.45
CA ALA A 368 23.20 9.84 -17.45
C ALA A 368 22.66 10.23 -18.83
N GLY A 369 22.25 11.50 -19.02
CA GLY A 369 21.75 12.04 -20.29
C GLY A 369 20.23 11.97 -20.48
N PHE A 370 19.48 11.73 -19.41
CA PHE A 370 18.01 11.84 -19.40
C PHE A 370 17.60 13.31 -19.53
N ASP A 371 16.61 13.58 -20.34
CA ASP A 371 16.01 14.90 -20.52
C ASP A 371 14.51 14.80 -20.22
N VAL A 372 14.08 15.45 -19.16
CA VAL A 372 12.70 15.35 -18.65
C VAL A 372 11.64 15.85 -19.65
N GLN A 373 12.00 16.72 -20.59
CA GLN A 373 11.07 17.22 -21.62
C GLN A 373 10.97 16.25 -22.81
N ARG A 374 12.07 15.61 -23.15
CA ARG A 374 12.15 14.68 -24.28
C ARG A 374 11.73 13.27 -23.91
N ASP A 375 12.15 12.79 -22.72
CA ASP A 375 12.15 11.39 -22.40
C ASP A 375 10.95 10.93 -21.54
N ILE A 376 10.22 11.83 -20.89
CA ILE A 376 8.94 11.51 -20.25
C ILE A 376 7.85 11.55 -21.32
N LEU A 377 7.21 10.40 -21.56
CA LEU A 377 6.18 10.24 -22.58
C LEU A 377 4.75 10.38 -22.00
N ALA A 378 4.53 9.93 -20.76
CA ALA A 378 3.25 10.02 -20.08
C ALA A 378 3.44 9.91 -18.56
N ILE A 379 2.52 10.53 -17.83
CA ILE A 379 2.42 10.43 -16.37
C ILE A 379 0.97 10.15 -16.01
N THR A 380 0.73 9.19 -15.11
CA THR A 380 -0.57 8.97 -14.47
C THR A 380 -0.40 9.01 -12.96
N VAL A 381 -1.27 9.73 -12.27
CA VAL A 381 -1.24 9.88 -10.82
C VAL A 381 -2.47 9.22 -10.21
N ASN A 382 -2.25 8.13 -9.48
CA ASN A 382 -3.29 7.42 -8.76
C ASN A 382 -3.23 7.82 -7.29
N ARG A 383 -4.23 8.58 -6.85
CA ARG A 383 -4.41 8.99 -5.46
C ARG A 383 -5.42 8.06 -4.82
N TRP A 384 -4.97 7.21 -3.91
CA TRP A 384 -5.85 6.31 -3.15
C TRP A 384 -6.09 6.91 -1.76
N PRO A 385 -7.13 7.75 -1.59
CA PRO A 385 -7.36 8.46 -0.32
C PRO A 385 -7.80 7.53 0.80
N HIS A 386 -8.25 6.32 0.45
CA HIS A 386 -8.70 5.27 1.34
C HIS A 386 -8.10 3.95 0.85
N GLY A 387 -6.77 3.80 0.94
CA GLY A 387 -6.01 2.69 0.40
C GLY A 387 -6.24 1.40 1.15
N TYR A 388 -5.35 1.02 2.06
CA TYR A 388 -5.50 -0.20 2.83
C TYR A 388 -6.59 -0.11 3.91
N ALA A 389 -7.19 -1.26 4.27
CA ALA A 389 -7.97 -1.39 5.49
C ALA A 389 -7.10 -1.01 6.69
N TYR A 390 -7.71 -0.41 7.71
CA TYR A 390 -7.00 -0.07 8.94
C TYR A 390 -6.64 -1.35 9.69
N GLU A 391 -5.37 -1.51 10.02
CA GLU A 391 -4.88 -2.53 10.94
C GLU A 391 -4.54 -1.86 12.27
N TYR A 392 -4.80 -2.56 13.39
CA TYR A 392 -4.52 -2.01 14.70
C TYR A 392 -3.02 -1.91 14.95
N MET A 393 -2.63 -0.82 15.58
CA MET A 393 -1.23 -0.51 15.87
C MET A 393 -1.05 -0.33 17.38
N ASN A 394 -0.28 -1.19 18.00
CA ASN A 394 -0.14 -1.26 19.46
C ASN A 394 0.38 0.03 20.12
N LEU A 395 1.09 0.88 19.36
CA LEU A 395 1.50 2.21 19.85
C LEU A 395 0.34 3.20 20.01
N TRP A 396 -0.78 2.98 19.29
CA TRP A 396 -1.82 4.00 19.12
C TRP A 396 -3.21 3.55 19.49
N ASP A 397 -3.49 2.26 19.33
CA ASP A 397 -4.79 1.70 19.63
C ASP A 397 -4.78 1.05 21.01
N ALA A 398 -5.91 1.17 21.70
CA ALA A 398 -6.12 0.46 22.96
C ALA A 398 -6.27 -1.04 22.70
N GLU A 399 -5.92 -1.86 23.66
CA GLU A 399 -6.31 -3.26 23.70
C GLU A 399 -7.83 -3.36 23.91
N PHE A 400 -8.48 -4.18 23.10
CA PHE A 400 -9.93 -4.40 23.19
C PHE A 400 -10.20 -5.81 23.66
N PRO A 401 -11.16 -6.01 24.59
CA PRO A 401 -11.66 -7.34 24.88
C PRO A 401 -12.26 -8.00 23.63
N GLU A 402 -12.25 -9.34 23.60
CA GLU A 402 -12.88 -10.11 22.52
C GLU A 402 -14.34 -9.68 22.29
N GLY A 403 -14.70 -9.47 21.05
CA GLY A 403 -16.03 -9.00 20.61
C GLY A 403 -16.32 -7.51 20.85
N ALA A 404 -15.35 -6.75 21.41
CA ALA A 404 -15.52 -5.33 21.70
C ALA A 404 -14.64 -4.42 20.82
N ALA A 405 -13.78 -4.98 19.98
CA ALA A 405 -12.96 -4.18 19.06
C ALA A 405 -13.85 -3.40 18.07
N PRO A 406 -13.48 -2.18 17.70
CA PRO A 406 -14.28 -1.34 16.80
C PRO A 406 -14.72 -2.03 15.51
N HIS A 407 -13.85 -2.82 14.86
CA HIS A 407 -14.24 -3.56 13.64
C HIS A 407 -15.29 -4.65 13.93
N GLU A 408 -15.25 -5.31 15.09
CA GLU A 408 -16.22 -6.33 15.50
C GLU A 408 -17.59 -5.70 15.82
N LEU A 409 -17.59 -4.53 16.44
CA LEU A 409 -18.84 -3.78 16.66
C LEU A 409 -19.40 -3.22 15.35
N ALA A 410 -18.52 -2.75 14.46
CA ALA A 410 -18.85 -2.18 13.16
C ALA A 410 -19.50 -3.18 12.20
N ARG A 411 -19.06 -4.44 12.22
CA ARG A 411 -19.51 -5.48 11.29
C ARG A 411 -20.78 -6.21 11.71
N LYS A 412 -21.33 -5.94 12.90
CA LYS A 412 -22.55 -6.62 13.39
C LYS A 412 -23.71 -6.45 12.41
N PRO A 413 -24.54 -7.48 12.20
CA PRO A 413 -25.72 -7.35 11.36
C PRO A 413 -26.73 -6.38 11.98
N PHE A 414 -27.49 -5.70 11.12
CA PHE A 414 -28.56 -4.79 11.51
C PHE A 414 -29.85 -5.13 10.76
N GLY A 415 -30.73 -5.86 11.41
CA GLY A 415 -31.94 -6.39 10.79
C GLY A 415 -31.61 -7.33 9.63
N ASN A 416 -32.09 -7.02 8.43
CA ASN A 416 -31.81 -7.78 7.21
C ASN A 416 -30.56 -7.27 6.46
N ILE A 417 -29.71 -6.48 7.11
CA ILE A 417 -28.49 -5.90 6.53
C ILE A 417 -27.28 -6.50 7.23
N ALA A 418 -26.35 -7.07 6.46
CA ALA A 418 -25.02 -7.49 6.93
C ALA A 418 -23.93 -6.56 6.40
N VAL A 419 -22.74 -6.62 7.00
CA VAL A 419 -21.58 -5.81 6.67
C VAL A 419 -20.39 -6.72 6.39
N ALA A 420 -19.76 -6.57 5.24
CA ALA A 420 -18.60 -7.34 4.79
C ALA A 420 -17.43 -6.40 4.49
N ASN A 421 -16.45 -6.87 3.69
CA ASN A 421 -15.25 -6.17 3.30
C ASN A 421 -14.07 -6.42 4.28
N ALA A 422 -12.85 -6.16 3.82
CA ALA A 422 -11.61 -6.26 4.58
C ALA A 422 -11.61 -5.39 5.87
N ASP A 423 -12.32 -4.24 5.87
CA ASP A 423 -12.50 -3.41 7.07
C ASP A 423 -13.18 -4.19 8.21
N ALA A 424 -14.06 -5.15 7.89
CA ALA A 424 -14.74 -5.98 8.88
C ALA A 424 -13.79 -6.96 9.60
N GLY A 425 -12.68 -7.32 8.96
CA GLY A 425 -11.61 -8.13 9.55
C GLY A 425 -10.43 -7.31 10.07
N ALA A 426 -10.47 -5.97 9.94
CA ALA A 426 -9.37 -5.05 10.30
C ALA A 426 -8.01 -5.49 9.72
N SER A 427 -8.00 -5.97 8.48
CA SER A 427 -6.80 -6.46 7.81
C SER A 427 -6.86 -6.24 6.30
N ALA A 428 -5.77 -5.76 5.70
CA ALA A 428 -5.73 -5.24 4.34
C ALA A 428 -5.54 -6.32 3.25
N TYR A 429 -6.00 -7.54 3.48
CA TYR A 429 -5.76 -8.68 2.59
C TYR A 429 -7.02 -9.20 1.90
N THR A 430 -6.86 -9.71 0.67
CA THR A 430 -7.94 -10.24 -0.15
C THR A 430 -8.65 -11.44 0.48
N HIS A 431 -7.89 -12.35 1.12
CA HIS A 431 -8.47 -13.52 1.80
C HIS A 431 -9.38 -13.10 2.95
N VAL A 432 -8.99 -12.08 3.72
CA VAL A 432 -9.82 -11.53 4.79
C VAL A 432 -11.14 -10.99 4.25
N ALA A 433 -11.10 -10.27 3.11
CA ALA A 433 -12.32 -9.79 2.46
C ALA A 433 -13.25 -10.95 2.03
N ILE A 434 -12.69 -12.08 1.62
CA ILE A 434 -13.44 -13.30 1.25
C ILE A 434 -14.05 -13.94 2.50
N ASP A 435 -13.27 -14.11 3.56
CA ASP A 435 -13.74 -14.69 4.83
C ASP A 435 -14.88 -13.86 5.43
N GLU A 436 -14.73 -12.54 5.41
CA GLU A 436 -15.75 -11.61 5.88
C GLU A 436 -17.03 -11.62 5.01
N ALA A 437 -16.92 -11.92 3.72
CA ALA A 437 -18.09 -12.13 2.87
C ALA A 437 -18.85 -13.40 3.25
N PHE A 438 -18.14 -14.50 3.52
CA PHE A 438 -18.77 -15.75 4.02
C PHE A 438 -19.44 -15.55 5.37
N ARG A 439 -18.76 -14.88 6.32
CA ARG A 439 -19.35 -14.53 7.62
C ARG A 439 -20.62 -13.71 7.45
N ALA A 440 -20.55 -12.61 6.68
CA ALA A 440 -21.68 -11.70 6.49
C ALA A 440 -22.92 -12.38 5.88
N VAL A 441 -22.73 -13.30 4.94
CA VAL A 441 -23.84 -14.09 4.35
C VAL A 441 -24.39 -15.07 5.37
N GLY A 442 -23.54 -15.70 6.19
CA GLY A 442 -23.97 -16.64 7.24
C GLY A 442 -24.74 -15.98 8.41
N GLU A 443 -24.60 -14.68 8.60
CA GLU A 443 -25.30 -13.90 9.63
C GLU A 443 -26.69 -13.38 9.18
N LEU A 444 -27.03 -13.50 7.91
CA LEU A 444 -28.35 -13.09 7.41
C LEU A 444 -29.43 -14.06 7.90
N PRO A 445 -30.62 -13.56 8.31
CA PRO A 445 -31.72 -14.37 8.85
C PRO A 445 -32.38 -15.27 7.79
#